data_d6de64f2bffac49de81a7e4f43720a9b
#
_entry.id   d6de64f2bffac49de81a7e4f43720a9b
#
_cell.length_a   1.000
_cell.length_b   1.000
_cell.length_c   1.000
_cell.angle_alpha   90.00
_cell.angle_beta   90.00
_cell.angle_gamma   90.00
#
_symmetry.space_group_name_H-M   'P 1'
#
loop_
_entity.id
_entity.type
_entity.pdbx_description
1 polymer ?
#
loop_
_entity_poly.entity_id
_entity_poly.type
_entity_poly.pdbx_seq_one_letter_code
_entity_poly.pdbx_strand_id
1 'polypeptide(L)'
;QLSCVTNRQLAPEKYGDVATKSVANRFDFEPVETVESRLGQALHRLLEWVAPTSGGLARDAEPWTAHQLAGVARAFDLDAAHLEIARTWALAVLHGQGAWAWDSDQFDWAANEVPLIVQGRQRRLDRLVRQRPSGAWWVLDYKSAAHPLDDPALRQQLHTYREAVALAYPGYTVHAAFLTP
;
A
#
# COMPACT_ATOMS: atom_id res chain seq x y z
N GLN A 1 2.06 -2.17 -29.53
CA GLN A 1 3.45 -2.23 -30.02
C GLN A 1 4.34 -1.49 -29.05
N LEU A 2 5.26 -2.20 -28.41
CA LEU A 2 6.29 -1.67 -27.53
C LEU A 2 7.48 -1.25 -28.38
N SER A 3 7.84 0.03 -28.38
CA SER A 3 9.05 0.52 -29.03
C SER A 3 10.18 0.64 -28.01
N CYS A 4 11.25 -0.08 -28.24
CA CYS A 4 12.49 -0.05 -27.49
C CYS A 4 13.31 1.17 -27.95
N VAL A 5 13.73 2.05 -27.03
CA VAL A 5 14.66 3.15 -27.32
C VAL A 5 16.00 2.83 -26.67
N THR A 6 16.99 2.66 -27.51
CA THR A 6 18.37 2.35 -27.17
C THR A 6 19.09 3.53 -26.53
N ASN A 7 19.79 3.23 -25.44
CA ASN A 7 20.62 4.13 -24.66
C ASN A 7 21.90 4.55 -25.44
N ARG A 8 22.11 5.86 -25.64
CA ARG A 8 23.35 6.40 -26.20
C ARG A 8 24.16 7.00 -25.06
N GLN A 9 25.29 6.37 -24.76
CA GLN A 9 26.29 6.85 -23.80
C GLN A 9 26.85 8.22 -24.21
N LEU A 10 26.83 9.16 -23.28
CA LEU A 10 27.65 10.38 -23.31
C LEU A 10 28.72 10.27 -22.23
N ALA A 11 29.95 10.57 -22.61
CA ALA A 11 31.16 10.49 -21.79
C ALA A 11 31.18 11.59 -20.70
N PRO A 12 31.89 11.37 -19.57
CA PRO A 12 31.92 12.32 -18.47
C PRO A 12 32.92 13.44 -18.71
N GLU A 13 32.47 14.68 -18.58
CA GLU A 13 33.36 15.85 -18.45
C GLU A 13 33.84 15.99 -16.99
N LYS A 14 35.14 16.22 -16.87
CA LYS A 14 35.88 16.47 -15.63
C LYS A 14 35.54 17.86 -15.10
N TYR A 15 35.06 17.96 -13.86
CA TYR A 15 35.14 19.20 -13.07
C TYR A 15 35.81 18.92 -11.72
N GLY A 16 36.69 19.86 -11.40
CA GLY A 16 37.74 19.74 -10.40
C GLY A 16 37.27 19.79 -8.94
N ASP A 17 38.17 19.31 -8.12
CA ASP A 17 38.20 19.32 -6.67
C ASP A 17 37.92 20.70 -6.06
N VAL A 18 36.90 20.76 -5.17
CA VAL A 18 36.93 21.71 -4.05
C VAL A 18 36.49 20.93 -2.78
N ALA A 19 37.51 20.62 -1.99
CA ALA A 19 37.35 20.04 -0.68
C ALA A 19 36.72 21.06 0.28
N THR A 20 35.49 20.83 0.68
CA THR A 20 34.93 21.44 1.90
C THR A 20 34.57 20.31 2.88
N LYS A 21 35.46 20.16 3.88
CA LYS A 21 35.22 19.35 5.06
C LYS A 21 34.03 19.96 5.83
N SER A 22 32.84 19.41 5.67
CA SER A 22 31.77 19.56 6.63
C SER A 22 31.70 18.29 7.45
N VAL A 23 32.22 18.34 8.67
CA VAL A 23 31.99 17.31 9.68
C VAL A 23 30.55 17.49 10.17
N ALA A 24 29.60 16.91 9.44
CA ALA A 24 28.24 16.72 9.94
C ALA A 24 28.21 15.41 10.74
N ASN A 25 28.19 15.58 12.05
CA ASN A 25 27.93 14.49 12.99
C ASN A 25 26.48 14.04 12.79
N ARG A 26 26.24 13.17 11.80
CA ARG A 26 24.98 12.46 11.62
C ARG A 26 24.97 11.34 12.65
N PHE A 27 24.37 11.60 13.80
CA PHE A 27 23.72 10.54 14.54
C PHE A 27 22.52 10.10 13.65
N ASP A 28 22.70 9.07 12.85
CA ASP A 28 21.61 8.35 12.23
C ASP A 28 20.83 7.68 13.38
N PHE A 29 19.90 8.39 13.96
CA PHE A 29 18.83 7.78 14.73
C PHE A 29 18.00 7.00 13.72
N GLU A 30 18.24 5.68 13.63
CA GLU A 30 17.23 4.82 13.05
C GLU A 30 15.94 5.04 13.87
N PRO A 31 14.83 5.43 13.24
CA PRO A 31 13.60 5.63 13.98
C PRO A 31 13.26 4.31 14.65
N VAL A 32 13.17 4.32 15.98
CA VAL A 32 12.77 3.14 16.75
C VAL A 32 11.39 2.73 16.26
N GLU A 33 11.30 1.54 15.70
CA GLU A 33 10.05 0.99 15.17
C GLU A 33 9.08 0.79 16.34
N THR A 34 7.99 1.57 16.34
CA THR A 34 6.98 1.51 17.40
C THR A 34 6.07 0.28 17.24
N VAL A 35 5.41 -0.12 18.32
CA VAL A 35 4.40 -1.19 18.26
C VAL A 35 3.29 -0.85 17.27
N GLU A 36 2.85 0.40 17.22
CA GLU A 36 1.84 0.89 16.29
C GLU A 36 2.30 0.73 14.83
N SER A 37 3.57 1.02 14.53
CA SER A 37 4.16 0.81 13.20
C SER A 37 4.14 -0.67 12.82
N ARG A 38 4.54 -1.56 13.74
CA ARG A 38 4.55 -3.01 13.52
C ARG A 38 3.14 -3.57 13.33
N LEU A 39 2.16 -3.09 14.10
CA LEU A 39 0.75 -3.42 13.92
C LEU A 39 0.22 -2.97 12.55
N GLY A 40 0.57 -1.76 12.12
CA GLY A 40 0.22 -1.26 10.78
C GLY A 40 0.79 -2.15 9.67
N GLN A 41 2.08 -2.52 9.75
CA GLN A 41 2.71 -3.41 8.78
C GLN A 41 2.08 -4.81 8.78
N ALA A 42 1.72 -5.34 9.95
CA ALA A 42 1.02 -6.61 10.07
C ALA A 42 -0.38 -6.56 9.44
N LEU A 43 -1.13 -5.48 9.64
CA LEU A 43 -2.41 -5.22 8.98
C LEU A 43 -2.27 -5.29 7.45
N HIS A 44 -1.30 -4.56 6.88
CA HIS A 44 -1.05 -4.57 5.43
C HIS A 44 -0.74 -5.98 4.94
N ARG A 45 0.13 -6.72 5.63
CA ARG A 45 0.50 -8.09 5.26
C ARG A 45 -0.68 -9.05 5.32
N LEU A 46 -1.54 -8.94 6.32
CA LEU A 46 -2.74 -9.75 6.42
C LEU A 46 -3.71 -9.47 5.27
N LEU A 47 -3.96 -8.20 4.95
CA LEU A 47 -4.85 -7.82 3.85
C LEU A 47 -4.31 -8.22 2.47
N GLU A 48 -2.99 -8.13 2.27
CA GLU A 48 -2.30 -8.57 1.05
C GLU A 48 -2.55 -10.06 0.74
N TRP A 49 -2.60 -10.88 1.78
CA TRP A 49 -2.72 -12.34 1.62
C TRP A 49 -4.15 -12.84 1.42
N VAL A 50 -5.15 -11.98 1.54
CA VAL A 50 -6.54 -12.40 1.33
C VAL A 50 -6.84 -12.52 -0.16
N ALA A 51 -7.16 -13.75 -0.59
CA ALA A 51 -7.62 -13.99 -1.94
C ALA A 51 -9.08 -13.52 -2.10
N PRO A 52 -9.41 -12.82 -3.20
CA PRO A 52 -10.80 -12.50 -3.50
C PRO A 52 -11.66 -13.75 -3.69
N THR A 53 -12.91 -13.67 -3.25
CA THR A 53 -13.89 -14.74 -3.41
C THR A 53 -15.20 -14.20 -4.01
N SER A 54 -15.95 -15.04 -4.72
CA SER A 54 -17.28 -14.67 -5.21
C SER A 54 -18.24 -14.44 -4.04
N GLY A 55 -18.95 -13.31 -4.06
CA GLY A 55 -19.80 -12.89 -2.95
C GLY A 55 -19.05 -12.29 -1.75
N GLY A 56 -17.71 -12.12 -1.86
CA GLY A 56 -16.89 -11.58 -0.78
C GLY A 56 -16.58 -12.59 0.33
N LEU A 57 -15.90 -12.11 1.39
CA LEU A 57 -15.53 -12.93 2.53
C LEU A 57 -16.73 -13.16 3.46
N ALA A 58 -17.06 -14.42 3.77
CA ALA A 58 -18.09 -14.73 4.76
C ALA A 58 -17.69 -14.23 6.16
N ARG A 59 -18.69 -13.80 6.96
CA ARG A 59 -18.43 -13.15 8.27
C ARG A 59 -17.74 -14.05 9.29
N ASP A 60 -17.92 -15.36 9.18
CA ASP A 60 -17.33 -16.40 10.02
C ASP A 60 -16.09 -17.06 9.40
N ALA A 61 -15.68 -16.58 8.22
CA ALA A 61 -14.51 -17.12 7.57
C ALA A 61 -13.21 -16.66 8.26
N GLU A 62 -12.26 -17.59 8.41
CA GLU A 62 -10.89 -17.31 8.79
C GLU A 62 -10.04 -17.30 7.52
N PRO A 63 -9.65 -16.12 6.98
CA PRO A 63 -8.96 -16.06 5.70
C PRO A 63 -7.48 -16.45 5.79
N TRP A 64 -6.94 -16.62 6.99
CA TRP A 64 -5.54 -16.95 7.21
C TRP A 64 -5.36 -18.28 7.91
N THR A 65 -4.41 -19.07 7.48
CA THR A 65 -3.99 -20.29 8.18
C THR A 65 -3.19 -19.93 9.44
N ALA A 66 -3.14 -20.85 10.40
CA ALA A 66 -2.29 -20.70 11.60
C ALA A 66 -0.81 -20.46 11.25
N HIS A 67 -0.33 -21.05 10.15
CA HIS A 67 1.05 -20.85 9.66
C HIS A 67 1.29 -19.40 9.17
N GLN A 68 0.33 -18.82 8.46
CA GLN A 68 0.39 -17.42 8.00
C GLN A 68 0.39 -16.48 9.21
N LEU A 69 -0.53 -16.67 10.16
CA LEU A 69 -0.58 -15.85 11.38
C LEU A 69 0.72 -15.93 12.18
N ALA A 70 1.27 -17.13 12.38
CA ALA A 70 2.56 -17.30 13.01
C ALA A 70 3.71 -16.66 12.22
N GLY A 71 3.62 -16.64 10.88
CA GLY A 71 4.55 -15.95 10.01
C GLY A 71 4.52 -14.43 10.22
N VAL A 72 3.33 -13.84 10.29
CA VAL A 72 3.14 -12.39 10.59
C VAL A 72 3.70 -12.05 11.98
N ALA A 73 3.36 -12.84 13.01
CA ALA A 73 3.86 -12.62 14.36
C ALA A 73 5.40 -12.56 14.41
N ARG A 74 6.07 -13.49 13.74
CA ARG A 74 7.54 -13.50 13.67
C ARG A 74 8.12 -12.36 12.85
N ALA A 75 7.50 -12.04 11.71
CA ALA A 75 8.01 -11.02 10.78
C ALA A 75 7.99 -9.61 11.39
N PHE A 76 7.00 -9.33 12.25
CA PHE A 76 6.79 -8.01 12.84
C PHE A 76 7.02 -8.00 14.37
N ASP A 77 7.62 -9.06 14.91
CA ASP A 77 7.91 -9.20 16.36
C ASP A 77 6.69 -8.86 17.23
N LEU A 78 5.56 -9.54 16.95
CA LEU A 78 4.31 -9.39 17.66
C LEU A 78 4.11 -10.56 18.63
N ASP A 79 3.71 -10.27 19.86
CA ASP A 79 3.16 -11.27 20.76
C ASP A 79 1.73 -11.66 20.36
N ALA A 80 1.15 -12.61 21.06
CA ALA A 80 -0.19 -13.14 20.75
C ALA A 80 -1.29 -12.05 20.85
N ALA A 81 -1.16 -11.12 21.81
CA ALA A 81 -2.14 -10.05 21.99
C ALA A 81 -2.08 -9.03 20.85
N HIS A 82 -0.89 -8.62 20.43
CA HIS A 82 -0.70 -7.70 19.32
C HIS A 82 -1.08 -8.33 17.97
N LEU A 83 -0.78 -9.62 17.78
CA LEU A 83 -1.24 -10.34 16.58
C LEU A 83 -2.78 -10.35 16.48
N GLU A 84 -3.47 -10.58 17.60
CA GLU A 84 -4.94 -10.58 17.63
C GLU A 84 -5.52 -9.18 17.35
N ILE A 85 -4.85 -8.11 17.77
CA ILE A 85 -5.23 -6.75 17.40
C ILE A 85 -5.10 -6.55 15.88
N ALA A 86 -3.97 -6.90 15.29
CA ALA A 86 -3.76 -6.77 13.85
C ALA A 86 -4.77 -7.61 13.04
N ARG A 87 -5.07 -8.83 13.49
CA ARG A 87 -6.08 -9.72 12.91
C ARG A 87 -7.48 -9.09 12.98
N THR A 88 -7.87 -8.57 14.13
CA THR A 88 -9.15 -7.89 14.34
C THR A 88 -9.30 -6.69 13.41
N TRP A 89 -8.26 -5.88 13.25
CA TRP A 89 -8.24 -4.74 12.33
C TRP A 89 -8.40 -5.19 10.87
N ALA A 90 -7.69 -6.23 10.47
CA ALA A 90 -7.81 -6.73 9.11
C ALA A 90 -9.23 -7.27 8.83
N LEU A 91 -9.84 -8.00 9.76
CA LEU A 91 -11.24 -8.46 9.63
C LEU A 91 -12.23 -7.28 9.58
N ALA A 92 -12.00 -6.22 10.37
CA ALA A 92 -12.86 -5.03 10.32
C ALA A 92 -12.81 -4.36 8.93
N VAL A 93 -11.63 -4.26 8.31
CA VAL A 93 -11.49 -3.76 6.92
C VAL A 93 -12.22 -4.68 5.93
N LEU A 94 -12.02 -6.00 6.03
CA LEU A 94 -12.59 -7.00 5.12
C LEU A 94 -14.12 -7.11 5.21
N HIS A 95 -14.71 -6.73 6.34
CA HIS A 95 -16.17 -6.73 6.55
C HIS A 95 -16.78 -5.32 6.57
N GLY A 96 -15.94 -4.27 6.40
CA GLY A 96 -16.34 -2.88 6.38
C GLY A 96 -16.85 -2.41 5.02
N GLN A 97 -16.87 -1.09 4.83
CA GLN A 97 -17.32 -0.47 3.58
C GLN A 97 -16.45 -0.82 2.36
N GLY A 98 -15.20 -1.22 2.58
CA GLY A 98 -14.25 -1.65 1.55
C GLY A 98 -14.35 -3.14 1.17
N ALA A 99 -15.25 -3.93 1.78
CA ALA A 99 -15.36 -5.37 1.58
C ALA A 99 -15.52 -5.79 0.11
N TRP A 100 -16.21 -4.96 -0.69
CA TRP A 100 -16.39 -5.17 -2.13
C TRP A 100 -15.07 -5.34 -2.90
N ALA A 101 -13.98 -4.79 -2.40
CA ALA A 101 -12.68 -4.90 -3.04
C ALA A 101 -12.07 -6.31 -2.97
N TRP A 102 -12.63 -7.21 -2.17
CA TRP A 102 -12.30 -8.64 -2.11
C TRP A 102 -13.44 -9.54 -2.62
N ASP A 103 -14.52 -8.95 -3.14
CA ASP A 103 -15.57 -9.67 -3.84
C ASP A 103 -15.27 -9.72 -5.33
N SER A 104 -14.87 -10.90 -5.85
CA SER A 104 -14.49 -11.08 -7.25
C SER A 104 -15.61 -10.78 -8.26
N ASP A 105 -16.87 -10.70 -7.79
CA ASP A 105 -18.00 -10.34 -8.65
C ASP A 105 -18.09 -8.82 -8.85
N GLN A 106 -17.48 -8.02 -7.97
CA GLN A 106 -17.54 -6.56 -7.98
C GLN A 106 -16.42 -5.89 -8.82
N PHE A 107 -15.45 -6.65 -9.30
CA PHE A 107 -14.34 -6.08 -10.09
C PHE A 107 -13.94 -7.02 -11.23
N ASP A 108 -13.26 -6.48 -12.23
CA ASP A 108 -12.69 -7.23 -13.33
C ASP A 108 -11.15 -7.28 -13.30
N TRP A 109 -10.53 -6.46 -12.45
CA TRP A 109 -9.10 -6.48 -12.20
C TRP A 109 -8.79 -5.97 -10.78
N ALA A 110 -7.87 -6.64 -10.09
CA ALA A 110 -7.34 -6.20 -8.81
C ALA A 110 -5.90 -6.69 -8.62
N ALA A 111 -5.09 -5.87 -7.96
CA ALA A 111 -3.76 -6.25 -7.51
C ALA A 111 -3.40 -5.55 -6.21
N ASN A 112 -2.57 -6.22 -5.39
CA ASN A 112 -1.95 -5.66 -4.20
C ASN A 112 -0.53 -5.19 -4.53
N GLU A 113 0.02 -4.29 -3.71
CA GLU A 113 1.42 -3.87 -3.73
C GLU A 113 1.87 -3.35 -5.11
N VAL A 114 0.98 -2.58 -5.78
CA VAL A 114 1.20 -2.13 -7.15
C VAL A 114 2.30 -1.06 -7.20
N PRO A 115 3.41 -1.30 -7.92
CA PRO A 115 4.48 -0.31 -8.03
C PRO A 115 4.02 0.89 -8.86
N LEU A 116 4.41 2.08 -8.41
CA LEU A 116 4.06 3.36 -9.02
C LEU A 116 5.28 4.28 -9.00
N ILE A 117 5.48 5.05 -10.08
CA ILE A 117 6.47 6.12 -10.11
C ILE A 117 5.76 7.47 -10.00
N VAL A 118 6.06 8.19 -8.93
CA VAL A 118 5.50 9.51 -8.66
C VAL A 118 6.65 10.51 -8.51
N GLN A 119 6.69 11.52 -9.36
CA GLN A 119 7.75 12.55 -9.35
C GLN A 119 9.17 11.94 -9.32
N GLY A 120 9.39 10.90 -10.13
CA GLY A 120 10.68 10.21 -10.22
C GLY A 120 11.02 9.30 -9.02
N ARG A 121 10.12 9.15 -8.05
CA ARG A 121 10.31 8.26 -6.88
C ARG A 121 9.40 7.04 -6.99
N GLN A 122 9.97 5.87 -6.70
CA GLN A 122 9.18 4.66 -6.60
C GLN A 122 8.29 4.71 -5.36
N ARG A 123 7.02 4.40 -5.54
CA ARG A 123 5.98 4.24 -4.53
C ARG A 123 5.27 2.91 -4.75
N ARG A 124 4.42 2.53 -3.84
CA ARG A 124 3.65 1.30 -3.91
C ARG A 124 2.24 1.58 -3.39
N LEU A 125 1.24 1.19 -4.17
CA LEU A 125 -0.16 1.23 -3.75
C LEU A 125 -0.48 -0.06 -3.02
N ASP A 126 -1.18 0.03 -1.90
CA ASP A 126 -1.55 -1.16 -1.13
C ASP A 126 -2.49 -2.05 -1.94
N ARG A 127 -3.52 -1.44 -2.57
CA ARG A 127 -4.43 -2.16 -3.46
C ARG A 127 -4.96 -1.24 -4.56
N LEU A 128 -5.00 -1.76 -5.79
CA LEU A 128 -5.63 -1.12 -6.94
C LEU A 128 -6.68 -2.05 -7.52
N VAL A 129 -7.90 -1.54 -7.74
CA VAL A 129 -9.04 -2.34 -8.19
C VAL A 129 -9.75 -1.61 -9.33
N ARG A 130 -10.19 -2.35 -10.37
CA ARG A 130 -11.08 -1.84 -11.40
C ARG A 130 -12.47 -2.41 -11.18
N GLN A 131 -13.39 -1.55 -10.75
CA GLN A 131 -14.73 -1.94 -10.29
C GLN A 131 -15.69 -2.18 -11.45
N ARG A 132 -16.53 -3.21 -11.36
CA ARG A 132 -17.70 -3.45 -12.23
C ARG A 132 -18.95 -2.76 -11.69
N PRO A 133 -19.93 -2.42 -12.55
CA PRO A 133 -19.86 -2.35 -14.01
C PRO A 133 -19.26 -1.05 -14.54
N SER A 134 -18.92 -0.11 -13.64
CA SER A 134 -18.48 1.26 -13.99
C SER A 134 -17.16 1.32 -14.75
N GLY A 135 -16.28 0.34 -14.55
CA GLY A 135 -14.91 0.37 -15.04
C GLY A 135 -14.03 1.39 -14.31
N ALA A 136 -14.53 1.99 -13.23
CA ALA A 136 -13.77 2.97 -12.44
C ALA A 136 -12.59 2.29 -11.70
N TRP A 137 -11.47 2.98 -11.65
CA TRP A 137 -10.32 2.57 -10.86
C TRP A 137 -10.42 3.09 -9.43
N TRP A 138 -10.06 2.24 -8.47
CA TRP A 138 -10.00 2.57 -7.06
C TRP A 138 -8.60 2.34 -6.50
N VAL A 139 -8.00 3.41 -6.00
CA VAL A 139 -6.78 3.37 -5.19
C VAL A 139 -7.21 3.20 -3.74
N LEU A 140 -6.86 2.08 -3.13
CA LEU A 140 -7.19 1.76 -1.75
C LEU A 140 -5.89 1.72 -0.94
N ASP A 141 -5.82 2.50 0.11
CA ASP A 141 -4.66 2.65 0.98
C ASP A 141 -5.07 2.30 2.42
N TYR A 142 -4.35 1.38 3.05
CA TYR A 142 -4.71 0.86 4.38
C TYR A 142 -4.11 1.74 5.47
N LYS A 143 -4.92 2.07 6.47
CA LYS A 143 -4.46 2.85 7.63
C LYS A 143 -5.01 2.28 8.92
N SER A 144 -4.15 2.13 9.93
CA SER A 144 -4.55 1.75 11.28
C SER A 144 -5.18 2.92 12.06
N ALA A 145 -4.94 4.16 11.63
CA ALA A 145 -5.55 5.35 12.22
C ALA A 145 -7.05 5.42 11.89
N ALA A 146 -7.87 5.78 12.87
CA ALA A 146 -9.33 5.87 12.72
C ALA A 146 -9.76 7.00 11.76
N HIS A 147 -9.01 8.10 11.69
CA HIS A 147 -9.36 9.30 10.92
C HIS A 147 -8.19 9.79 10.05
N PRO A 148 -7.70 8.98 9.10
CA PRO A 148 -6.52 9.34 8.30
C PRO A 148 -6.75 10.57 7.41
N LEU A 149 -8.01 10.93 7.12
CA LEU A 149 -8.35 12.13 6.37
C LEU A 149 -8.10 13.43 7.16
N ASP A 150 -7.95 13.37 8.47
CA ASP A 150 -7.62 14.55 9.29
C ASP A 150 -6.14 14.94 9.15
N ASP A 151 -5.29 14.02 8.74
CA ASP A 151 -3.88 14.28 8.46
C ASP A 151 -3.69 14.85 7.04
N PRO A 152 -3.22 16.12 6.92
CA PRO A 152 -2.98 16.74 5.61
C PRO A 152 -1.96 15.99 4.74
N ALA A 153 -0.94 15.36 5.36
CA ALA A 153 0.09 14.64 4.63
C ALA A 153 -0.47 13.35 4.02
N LEU A 154 -1.30 12.63 4.76
CA LEU A 154 -1.97 11.42 4.25
C LEU A 154 -2.97 11.77 3.14
N ARG A 155 -3.77 12.84 3.30
CA ARG A 155 -4.65 13.34 2.23
C ARG A 155 -3.88 13.66 0.95
N GLN A 156 -2.76 14.36 1.08
CA GLN A 156 -1.90 14.71 -0.06
C GLN A 156 -1.31 13.46 -0.72
N GLN A 157 -0.89 12.47 0.06
CA GLN A 157 -0.41 11.19 -0.43
C GLN A 157 -1.48 10.48 -1.26
N LEU A 158 -2.69 10.33 -0.71
CA LEU A 158 -3.80 9.67 -1.38
C LEU A 158 -4.20 10.39 -2.67
N HIS A 159 -4.25 11.73 -2.65
CA HIS A 159 -4.49 12.55 -3.83
C HIS A 159 -3.43 12.31 -4.92
N THR A 160 -2.16 12.31 -4.53
CA THR A 160 -1.03 12.08 -5.44
C THR A 160 -1.11 10.69 -6.10
N TYR A 161 -1.49 9.68 -5.34
CA TYR A 161 -1.68 8.32 -5.87
C TYR A 161 -2.84 8.26 -6.87
N ARG A 162 -3.98 8.89 -6.55
CA ARG A 162 -5.13 8.99 -7.45
C ARG A 162 -4.75 9.66 -8.77
N GLU A 163 -4.02 10.79 -8.73
CA GLU A 163 -3.60 11.50 -9.92
C GLU A 163 -2.64 10.66 -10.78
N ALA A 164 -1.70 9.96 -10.17
CA ALA A 164 -0.77 9.11 -10.90
C ALA A 164 -1.49 7.95 -11.61
N VAL A 165 -2.50 7.35 -10.97
CA VAL A 165 -3.34 6.32 -11.62
C VAL A 165 -4.20 6.92 -12.72
N ALA A 166 -4.75 8.14 -12.54
CA ALA A 166 -5.51 8.82 -13.59
C ALA A 166 -4.65 9.15 -14.83
N LEU A 167 -3.38 9.48 -14.64
CA LEU A 167 -2.43 9.68 -15.75
C LEU A 167 -2.09 8.35 -16.45
N ALA A 168 -2.01 7.25 -15.72
CA ALA A 168 -1.73 5.91 -16.27
C ALA A 168 -2.92 5.34 -17.06
N TYR A 169 -4.15 5.71 -16.69
CA TYR A 169 -5.39 5.20 -17.29
C TYR A 169 -6.28 6.36 -17.77
N PRO A 170 -5.89 7.09 -18.83
CA PRO A 170 -6.63 8.24 -19.33
C PRO A 170 -8.02 7.81 -19.84
N GLY A 171 -9.02 8.63 -19.54
CA GLY A 171 -10.41 8.35 -19.92
C GLY A 171 -11.22 7.52 -18.93
N TYR A 172 -10.58 7.01 -17.86
CA TYR A 172 -11.28 6.32 -16.78
C TYR A 172 -11.49 7.22 -15.57
N THR A 173 -12.59 7.02 -14.87
CA THR A 173 -12.79 7.63 -13.54
C THR A 173 -11.87 6.95 -12.54
N VAL A 174 -11.17 7.75 -11.72
CA VAL A 174 -10.30 7.24 -10.66
C VAL A 174 -10.74 7.78 -9.31
N HIS A 175 -11.05 6.88 -8.41
CA HIS A 175 -11.34 7.15 -7.01
C HIS A 175 -10.17 6.76 -6.12
N ALA A 176 -10.13 7.31 -4.91
CA ALA A 176 -9.17 6.91 -3.90
C ALA A 176 -9.84 6.93 -2.52
N ALA A 177 -9.51 5.96 -1.68
CA ALA A 177 -10.05 5.85 -0.34
C ALA A 177 -9.03 5.24 0.63
N PHE A 178 -9.09 5.66 1.88
CA PHE A 178 -8.50 4.92 2.98
C PHE A 178 -9.44 3.81 3.43
N LEU A 179 -8.88 2.63 3.71
CA LEU A 179 -9.57 1.55 4.39
C LEU A 179 -9.03 1.47 5.83
N THR A 180 -9.91 1.64 6.79
CA THR A 180 -9.60 1.65 8.23
C THR A 180 -10.38 0.57 8.97
N PRO A 181 -9.88 0.10 10.12
CA PRO A 181 -10.59 -0.83 11.02
C PRO A 181 -11.93 -0.30 11.51
#